data_bb1b167f9aacbc28acd859c2c1dbd934
#
_entry.id   bb1b167f9aacbc28acd859c2c1dbd934
#
_cell.length_a   1.000
_cell.length_b   1.000
_cell.length_c   1.000
_cell.angle_alpha   90.00
_cell.angle_beta   90.00
_cell.angle_gamma   90.00
#
_symmetry.space_group_name_H-M   'P 1'
#
loop_
_entity.id
_entity.type
_entity.pdbx_description
1 polymer ?
#
loop_
_entity_poly.entity_id
_entity_poly.type
_entity_poly.pdbx_seq_one_letter_code
_entity_poly.pdbx_strand_id
1 'polypeptide(L)'
;MAIRYEANPPKIVEGIDRQESIEKFVDRVKRISKFCDAVHITENVLGFERVPPIEIGAIIKKEIPELPITVSLRIRDKTEEEIIKFVEDSIENRFSGILILLGDPSQNSKSDSGNIPTKILEKLNSSNYNSKIDFYLSISNNPDFSKIQNKINSKPKGFMTQVIQNINQVENLKNNLKNFDIIPIILYPSLKNESSAKFLNLNLEEYSKNFEEFVNKVHQITGDVLITSPSDFTSLYEFLSKSKF
;
A
#
# COMPACT_ATOMS: atom_id res chain seq x y z
N MET A 1 -4.42 1.20 16.44
CA MET A 1 -4.98 2.15 15.46
C MET A 1 -3.81 2.80 14.74
N ALA A 2 -3.83 2.85 13.40
CA ALA A 2 -2.66 3.31 12.66
C ALA A 2 -3.00 4.25 11.49
N ILE A 3 -2.29 5.39 11.43
CA ILE A 3 -2.22 6.22 10.23
C ILE A 3 -0.98 5.78 9.45
N ARG A 4 -1.18 5.34 8.21
CA ARG A 4 -0.10 4.87 7.33
C ARG A 4 0.14 5.86 6.21
N TYR A 5 1.38 5.98 5.80
CA TYR A 5 1.77 6.72 4.60
C TYR A 5 2.10 5.77 3.45
N GLU A 6 1.53 6.00 2.26
CA GLU A 6 1.92 5.29 1.05
C GLU A 6 3.15 5.94 0.42
N ALA A 7 4.23 5.20 0.35
CA ALA A 7 5.51 5.64 -0.17
C ALA A 7 5.80 4.96 -1.53
N ASN A 8 5.85 5.75 -2.59
CA ASN A 8 6.20 5.30 -3.92
C ASN A 8 7.73 5.42 -4.12
N PRO A 9 8.48 4.31 -4.24
CA PRO A 9 9.92 4.34 -4.46
C PRO A 9 10.30 5.16 -5.70
N PRO A 10 11.53 5.69 -5.76
CA PRO A 10 12.02 6.43 -6.92
C PRO A 10 11.96 5.59 -8.20
N LYS A 11 11.60 6.22 -9.32
CA LYS A 11 11.72 5.60 -10.65
C LYS A 11 13.18 5.41 -10.98
N ILE A 12 13.49 4.31 -11.67
CA ILE A 12 14.81 4.11 -12.28
C ILE A 12 14.75 4.79 -13.65
N VAL A 13 15.50 5.89 -13.79
CA VAL A 13 15.52 6.70 -15.03
C VAL A 13 16.98 6.92 -15.43
N GLU A 14 17.28 6.72 -16.71
CA GLU A 14 18.60 6.99 -17.27
C GLU A 14 19.02 8.46 -17.06
N GLY A 15 20.25 8.70 -16.65
CA GLY A 15 20.78 10.04 -16.38
C GLY A 15 20.40 10.65 -15.03
N ILE A 16 19.60 9.97 -14.22
CA ILE A 16 19.30 10.39 -12.84
C ILE A 16 20.13 9.56 -11.86
N ASP A 17 20.80 10.22 -10.92
CA ASP A 17 21.56 9.54 -9.88
C ASP A 17 20.58 8.74 -8.97
N ARG A 18 20.75 7.43 -9.03
CA ARG A 18 19.93 6.49 -8.28
C ARG A 18 20.13 6.64 -6.77
N GLN A 19 21.38 6.83 -6.34
CA GLN A 19 21.71 6.94 -4.92
C GLN A 19 21.14 8.23 -4.33
N GLU A 20 21.28 9.36 -5.02
CA GLU A 20 20.70 10.64 -4.60
C GLU A 20 19.15 10.55 -4.50
N SER A 21 18.53 9.82 -5.44
CA SER A 21 17.08 9.61 -5.45
C SER A 21 16.61 8.76 -4.25
N ILE A 22 17.38 7.74 -3.88
CA ILE A 22 17.14 6.90 -2.69
C ILE A 22 17.29 7.74 -1.42
N GLU A 23 18.34 8.52 -1.29
CA GLU A 23 18.58 9.38 -0.12
C GLU A 23 17.45 10.39 0.09
N LYS A 24 17.01 11.07 -0.97
CA LYS A 24 15.86 11.98 -0.93
C LYS A 24 14.57 11.28 -0.52
N PHE A 25 14.38 10.04 -0.97
CA PHE A 25 13.21 9.25 -0.61
C PHE A 25 13.26 8.83 0.87
N VAL A 26 14.39 8.35 1.35
CA VAL A 26 14.58 7.95 2.75
C VAL A 26 14.38 9.15 3.68
N ASP A 27 14.97 10.32 3.35
CA ASP A 27 14.73 11.56 4.10
C ASP A 27 13.23 11.92 4.18
N ARG A 28 12.52 11.79 3.06
CA ARG A 28 11.07 12.01 3.03
C ARG A 28 10.34 11.07 3.99
N VAL A 29 10.67 9.78 3.99
CA VAL A 29 10.07 8.80 4.90
C VAL A 29 10.43 9.11 6.37
N LYS A 30 11.68 9.48 6.65
CA LYS A 30 12.11 9.91 8.01
C LYS A 30 11.34 11.13 8.52
N ARG A 31 11.04 12.06 7.65
CA ARG A 31 10.25 13.24 8.02
C ARG A 31 8.80 12.90 8.34
N ILE A 32 8.16 12.14 7.46
CA ILE A 32 6.72 11.85 7.59
C ILE A 32 6.43 10.81 8.69
N SER A 33 7.38 9.91 8.98
CA SER A 33 7.24 8.91 10.06
C SER A 33 7.12 9.51 11.47
N LYS A 34 7.35 10.81 11.62
CA LYS A 34 7.05 11.55 12.86
C LYS A 34 5.56 11.79 13.07
N PHE A 35 4.75 11.62 12.03
CA PHE A 35 3.31 11.95 12.00
C PHE A 35 2.45 10.80 11.48
N CYS A 36 3.05 9.63 11.23
CA CYS A 36 2.34 8.41 10.88
C CYS A 36 2.91 7.21 11.63
N ASP A 37 2.08 6.21 11.89
CA ASP A 37 2.44 5.03 12.68
C ASP A 37 3.12 3.95 11.84
N ALA A 38 2.96 3.97 10.53
CA ALA A 38 3.52 2.96 9.62
C ALA A 38 3.67 3.51 8.19
N VAL A 39 4.42 2.77 7.38
CA VAL A 39 4.62 3.08 5.96
C VAL A 39 4.29 1.86 5.10
N HIS A 40 3.61 2.09 3.98
CA HIS A 40 3.43 1.10 2.93
C HIS A 40 4.28 1.47 1.71
N ILE A 41 5.19 0.59 1.30
CA ILE A 41 6.08 0.80 0.15
C ILE A 41 5.51 0.05 -1.04
N THR A 42 5.19 0.77 -2.11
CA THR A 42 4.63 0.18 -3.33
C THR A 42 5.69 -0.44 -4.23
N GLU A 43 5.26 -1.30 -5.16
CA GLU A 43 6.12 -1.88 -6.20
C GLU A 43 5.60 -1.51 -7.59
N ASN A 44 6.45 -0.90 -8.42
CA ASN A 44 6.25 -0.65 -9.87
C ASN A 44 4.85 -0.12 -10.25
N VAL A 45 4.38 0.89 -9.54
CA VAL A 45 3.09 1.54 -9.79
C VAL A 45 2.99 2.01 -11.24
N LEU A 46 1.85 1.72 -11.90
CA LEU A 46 1.59 2.00 -13.32
C LEU A 46 2.60 1.34 -14.28
N GLY A 47 3.21 0.22 -13.87
CA GLY A 47 4.17 -0.51 -14.68
C GLY A 47 5.55 0.16 -14.87
N PHE A 48 5.79 1.31 -14.23
CA PHE A 48 7.11 1.96 -14.23
C PHE A 48 8.08 1.23 -13.31
N GLU A 49 9.30 0.97 -13.81
CA GLU A 49 10.36 0.39 -13.01
C GLU A 49 10.81 1.36 -11.91
N ARG A 50 10.91 0.84 -10.69
CA ARG A 50 11.29 1.60 -9.51
C ARG A 50 12.33 0.84 -8.70
N VAL A 51 12.99 1.55 -7.77
CA VAL A 51 13.85 0.90 -6.79
C VAL A 51 13.04 -0.16 -6.04
N PRO A 52 13.53 -1.42 -5.94
CA PRO A 52 12.81 -2.51 -5.32
C PRO A 52 12.38 -2.20 -3.88
N PRO A 53 11.15 -2.54 -3.48
CA PRO A 53 10.64 -2.23 -2.14
C PRO A 53 11.45 -2.90 -1.02
N ILE A 54 12.02 -4.09 -1.27
CA ILE A 54 12.90 -4.77 -0.31
C ILE A 54 14.16 -3.95 -0.05
N GLU A 55 14.83 -3.49 -1.11
CA GLU A 55 16.07 -2.71 -0.99
C GLU A 55 15.83 -1.42 -0.21
N ILE A 56 14.81 -0.66 -0.60
CA ILE A 56 14.56 0.63 0.02
C ILE A 56 13.99 0.49 1.43
N GLY A 57 13.17 -0.53 1.67
CA GLY A 57 12.65 -0.86 3.00
C GLY A 57 13.76 -1.27 3.97
N ALA A 58 14.75 -2.04 3.50
CA ALA A 58 15.93 -2.39 4.28
C ALA A 58 16.75 -1.16 4.70
N ILE A 59 16.91 -0.18 3.80
CA ILE A 59 17.59 1.08 4.13
C ILE A 59 16.79 1.86 5.18
N ILE A 60 15.46 1.97 5.02
CA ILE A 60 14.61 2.65 6.00
C ILE A 60 14.67 1.96 7.36
N LYS A 61 14.65 0.62 7.41
CA LYS A 61 14.76 -0.14 8.66
C LYS A 61 16.09 0.05 9.40
N LYS A 62 17.18 0.31 8.69
CA LYS A 62 18.46 0.69 9.31
C LYS A 62 18.39 2.06 9.98
N GLU A 63 17.68 3.00 9.37
CA GLU A 63 17.55 4.37 9.86
C GLU A 63 16.46 4.52 10.94
N ILE A 64 15.37 3.74 10.82
CA ILE A 64 14.20 3.78 11.72
C ILE A 64 13.77 2.33 12.03
N PRO A 65 14.49 1.59 12.89
CA PRO A 65 14.25 0.17 13.14
C PRO A 65 12.81 -0.18 13.57
N GLU A 66 12.20 0.70 14.37
CA GLU A 66 10.87 0.46 14.96
C GLU A 66 9.71 0.81 14.01
N LEU A 67 9.96 1.49 12.88
CA LEU A 67 8.90 1.86 11.95
C LEU A 67 8.27 0.60 11.32
N PRO A 68 6.98 0.33 11.52
CA PRO A 68 6.31 -0.76 10.83
C PRO A 68 6.26 -0.47 9.33
N ILE A 69 6.75 -1.42 8.53
CA ILE A 69 6.75 -1.32 7.07
C ILE A 69 5.95 -2.48 6.49
N THR A 70 4.96 -2.16 5.66
CA THR A 70 4.35 -3.12 4.75
C THR A 70 4.85 -2.86 3.33
N VAL A 71 4.94 -3.90 2.50
CA VAL A 71 5.43 -3.79 1.12
C VAL A 71 4.46 -4.41 0.13
N SER A 72 4.37 -3.85 -1.07
CA SER A 72 3.67 -4.52 -2.18
C SER A 72 4.54 -5.60 -2.80
N LEU A 73 3.95 -6.76 -3.06
CA LEU A 73 4.49 -7.84 -3.87
C LEU A 73 3.65 -7.98 -5.13
N ARG A 74 4.16 -7.50 -6.25
CA ARG A 74 3.55 -7.65 -7.57
C ARG A 74 3.99 -9.00 -8.15
N ILE A 75 3.03 -9.88 -8.49
CA ILE A 75 3.32 -11.26 -8.88
C ILE A 75 3.20 -11.54 -10.38
N ARG A 76 2.74 -10.57 -11.19
CA ARG A 76 2.40 -10.76 -12.61
C ARG A 76 3.53 -11.38 -13.44
N ASP A 77 4.75 -10.98 -13.18
CA ASP A 77 5.94 -11.31 -13.98
C ASP A 77 7.06 -11.95 -13.12
N LYS A 78 6.67 -12.53 -11.98
CA LYS A 78 7.61 -13.23 -11.09
C LYS A 78 7.45 -14.75 -11.18
N THR A 79 8.57 -15.45 -11.07
CA THR A 79 8.57 -16.90 -10.82
C THR A 79 8.19 -17.17 -9.36
N GLU A 80 7.91 -18.43 -9.07
CA GLU A 80 7.61 -18.82 -7.70
C GLU A 80 8.81 -18.63 -6.76
N GLU A 81 10.01 -18.93 -7.23
CA GLU A 81 11.26 -18.75 -6.47
C GLU A 81 11.48 -17.26 -6.14
N GLU A 82 11.21 -16.36 -7.09
CA GLU A 82 11.29 -14.92 -6.86
C GLU A 82 10.26 -14.44 -5.83
N ILE A 83 9.05 -15.01 -5.82
CA ILE A 83 8.00 -14.72 -4.83
C ILE A 83 8.43 -15.19 -3.44
N ILE A 84 8.91 -16.42 -3.31
CA ILE A 84 9.38 -17.00 -2.05
C ILE A 84 10.55 -16.17 -1.52
N LYS A 85 11.53 -15.87 -2.36
CA LYS A 85 12.67 -15.04 -1.98
C LYS A 85 12.24 -13.66 -1.47
N PHE A 86 11.27 -13.02 -2.14
CA PHE A 86 10.73 -11.73 -1.70
C PHE A 86 10.11 -11.82 -0.29
N VAL A 87 9.37 -12.91 -0.01
CA VAL A 87 8.77 -13.14 1.31
C VAL A 87 9.84 -13.35 2.38
N GLU A 88 10.87 -14.16 2.08
CA GLU A 88 11.99 -14.42 3.00
C GLU A 88 12.80 -13.15 3.28
N ASP A 89 13.13 -12.39 2.24
CA ASP A 89 13.82 -11.09 2.37
C ASP A 89 12.97 -10.10 3.21
N SER A 90 11.64 -10.13 3.06
CA SER A 90 10.73 -9.28 3.87
C SER A 90 10.75 -9.67 5.36
N ILE A 91 10.78 -10.96 5.66
CA ILE A 91 10.86 -11.48 7.02
C ILE A 91 12.23 -11.12 7.65
N GLU A 92 13.32 -11.32 6.91
CA GLU A 92 14.68 -10.99 7.36
C GLU A 92 14.82 -9.50 7.71
N ASN A 93 14.24 -8.64 6.89
CA ASN A 93 14.21 -7.19 7.12
C ASN A 93 13.16 -6.76 8.16
N ARG A 94 12.45 -7.69 8.81
CA ARG A 94 11.43 -7.42 9.84
C ARG A 94 10.33 -6.49 9.36
N PHE A 95 9.85 -6.69 8.13
CA PHE A 95 8.66 -6.00 7.67
C PHE A 95 7.41 -6.55 8.37
N SER A 96 6.42 -5.70 8.58
CA SER A 96 5.19 -6.06 9.28
C SER A 96 4.19 -6.79 8.40
N GLY A 97 4.28 -6.67 7.06
CA GLY A 97 3.36 -7.35 6.17
C GLY A 97 3.63 -7.14 4.69
N ILE A 98 2.97 -7.94 3.89
CA ILE A 98 3.07 -7.96 2.42
C ILE A 98 1.67 -7.85 1.81
N LEU A 99 1.47 -6.87 0.94
CA LEU A 99 0.30 -6.80 0.07
C LEU A 99 0.58 -7.59 -1.22
N ILE A 100 -0.09 -8.72 -1.40
CA ILE A 100 0.01 -9.53 -2.61
C ILE A 100 -1.01 -9.01 -3.64
N LEU A 101 -0.52 -8.60 -4.80
CA LEU A 101 -1.36 -8.10 -5.90
C LEU A 101 -0.83 -8.59 -7.25
N LEU A 102 -1.72 -8.66 -8.25
CA LEU A 102 -1.31 -9.03 -9.59
C LEU A 102 -0.34 -7.97 -10.16
N GLY A 103 -0.68 -6.71 -10.00
CA GLY A 103 0.08 -5.56 -10.52
C GLY A 103 -0.28 -5.22 -11.98
N ASP A 104 0.08 -4.00 -12.37
CA ASP A 104 -0.11 -3.53 -13.75
C ASP A 104 0.88 -4.24 -14.69
N PRO A 105 0.57 -4.36 -16.00
CA PRO A 105 1.52 -4.84 -16.98
C PRO A 105 2.80 -3.99 -16.96
N SER A 106 3.97 -4.64 -17.02
CA SER A 106 5.24 -3.93 -17.14
C SER A 106 5.35 -3.28 -18.51
N GLN A 107 5.90 -2.05 -18.55
CA GLN A 107 6.21 -1.39 -19.83
C GLN A 107 7.32 -2.11 -20.60
N ASN A 108 8.16 -2.89 -19.91
CA ASN A 108 9.29 -3.64 -20.47
C ASN A 108 8.94 -5.10 -20.81
N SER A 109 7.67 -5.39 -21.11
CA SER A 109 7.16 -6.64 -21.69
C SER A 109 7.70 -7.97 -21.12
N LYS A 110 7.86 -8.10 -19.80
CA LYS A 110 7.95 -9.45 -19.22
C LYS A 110 6.59 -10.14 -19.40
N SER A 111 6.62 -11.41 -19.83
CA SER A 111 5.42 -12.22 -20.00
C SER A 111 4.66 -12.35 -18.68
N ASP A 112 3.32 -12.34 -18.75
CA ASP A 112 2.48 -12.65 -17.60
C ASP A 112 2.75 -14.09 -17.16
N SER A 113 3.12 -14.30 -15.91
CA SER A 113 3.41 -15.62 -15.34
C SER A 113 2.17 -16.48 -15.12
N GLY A 114 0.96 -15.90 -15.24
CA GLY A 114 -0.29 -16.56 -14.91
C GLY A 114 -0.55 -16.72 -13.40
N ASN A 115 0.27 -16.11 -12.56
CA ASN A 115 0.08 -16.15 -11.11
C ASN A 115 -1.22 -15.50 -10.67
N ILE A 116 -1.90 -16.12 -9.70
CA ILE A 116 -3.15 -15.64 -9.11
C ILE A 116 -2.90 -15.31 -7.63
N PRO A 117 -3.14 -14.05 -7.16
CA PRO A 117 -2.84 -13.63 -5.78
C PRO A 117 -3.38 -14.57 -4.69
N THR A 118 -4.62 -15.05 -4.85
CA THR A 118 -5.22 -15.97 -3.86
C THR A 118 -4.53 -17.33 -3.83
N LYS A 119 -4.06 -17.84 -4.97
CA LYS A 119 -3.34 -19.12 -5.05
C LYS A 119 -1.94 -19.02 -4.47
N ILE A 120 -1.26 -17.90 -4.73
CA ILE A 120 0.03 -17.62 -4.10
C ILE A 120 -0.13 -17.54 -2.57
N LEU A 121 -1.15 -16.81 -2.09
CA LEU A 121 -1.41 -16.71 -0.65
C LEU A 121 -1.75 -18.07 -0.02
N GLU A 122 -2.60 -18.90 -0.65
CA GLU A 122 -2.91 -20.25 -0.17
C GLU A 122 -1.62 -21.09 -0.01
N LYS A 123 -0.69 -21.00 -0.96
CA LYS A 123 0.59 -21.69 -0.91
C LYS A 123 1.49 -21.18 0.22
N LEU A 124 1.63 -19.87 0.36
CA LEU A 124 2.41 -19.24 1.44
C LEU A 124 1.85 -19.63 2.82
N ASN A 125 0.52 -19.64 2.98
CA ASN A 125 -0.13 -20.08 4.22
C ASN A 125 0.13 -21.56 4.51
N SER A 126 0.06 -22.44 3.48
CA SER A 126 0.35 -23.86 3.62
C SER A 126 1.81 -24.13 4.02
N SER A 127 2.72 -23.25 3.65
CA SER A 127 4.14 -23.28 4.03
C SER A 127 4.42 -22.54 5.36
N ASN A 128 3.38 -22.15 6.09
CA ASN A 128 3.45 -21.49 7.40
C ASN A 128 4.16 -20.12 7.43
N TYR A 129 4.26 -19.43 6.30
CA TYR A 129 4.82 -18.07 6.26
C TYR A 129 3.94 -17.05 7.00
N ASN A 130 2.61 -17.28 7.06
CA ASN A 130 1.66 -16.45 7.80
C ASN A 130 1.86 -16.41 9.33
N SER A 131 2.68 -17.31 9.88
CA SER A 131 3.11 -17.23 11.28
C SER A 131 4.28 -16.26 11.50
N LYS A 132 4.90 -15.78 10.43
CA LYS A 132 6.12 -14.95 10.46
C LYS A 132 5.89 -13.53 9.95
N ILE A 133 4.93 -13.33 9.05
CA ILE A 133 4.61 -12.04 8.43
C ILE A 133 3.14 -12.00 8.02
N ASP A 134 2.49 -10.84 8.15
CA ASP A 134 1.09 -10.65 7.76
C ASP A 134 0.95 -10.54 6.24
N PHE A 135 -0.07 -11.20 5.68
CA PHE A 135 -0.40 -11.11 4.25
C PHE A 135 -1.72 -10.40 4.04
N TYR A 136 -1.71 -9.44 3.13
CA TYR A 136 -2.88 -8.69 2.69
C TYR A 136 -3.17 -8.95 1.22
N LEU A 137 -4.44 -8.84 0.83
CA LEU A 137 -4.86 -8.83 -0.56
C LEU A 137 -5.50 -7.49 -0.91
N SER A 138 -5.39 -7.08 -2.17
CA SER A 138 -6.11 -5.91 -2.64
C SER A 138 -7.60 -6.20 -2.81
N ILE A 139 -8.46 -5.20 -2.54
CA ILE A 139 -9.90 -5.27 -2.75
C ILE A 139 -10.43 -3.97 -3.36
N SER A 140 -11.49 -4.05 -4.16
CA SER A 140 -12.19 -2.85 -4.63
C SER A 140 -12.79 -2.08 -3.45
N ASN A 141 -12.93 -0.77 -3.60
CA ASN A 141 -13.65 0.07 -2.63
C ASN A 141 -15.17 -0.22 -2.57
N ASN A 142 -15.70 -0.89 -3.60
CA ASN A 142 -17.09 -1.35 -3.65
C ASN A 142 -17.15 -2.74 -4.32
N PRO A 143 -16.74 -3.81 -3.60
CA PRO A 143 -16.67 -5.14 -4.18
C PRO A 143 -18.06 -5.79 -4.30
N ASP A 144 -18.21 -6.63 -5.31
CA ASP A 144 -19.28 -7.63 -5.33
C ASP A 144 -18.89 -8.79 -4.39
N PHE A 145 -19.49 -8.84 -3.22
CA PHE A 145 -19.15 -9.83 -2.18
C PHE A 145 -19.43 -11.28 -2.62
N SER A 146 -20.30 -11.50 -3.59
CA SER A 146 -20.54 -12.83 -4.16
C SER A 146 -19.34 -13.36 -4.96
N LYS A 147 -18.49 -12.45 -5.46
CA LYS A 147 -17.33 -12.77 -6.33
C LYS A 147 -15.98 -12.81 -5.60
N ILE A 148 -15.93 -12.40 -4.34
CA ILE A 148 -14.65 -12.35 -3.60
C ILE A 148 -14.43 -13.57 -2.69
N GLN A 149 -15.27 -14.61 -2.77
CA GLN A 149 -15.18 -15.77 -1.89
C GLN A 149 -13.79 -16.44 -1.94
N ASN A 150 -13.14 -16.48 -3.09
CA ASN A 150 -11.78 -17.01 -3.21
C ASN A 150 -10.74 -16.18 -2.42
N LYS A 151 -10.94 -14.85 -2.33
CA LYS A 151 -10.08 -14.00 -1.50
C LYS A 151 -10.29 -14.29 -0.01
N ILE A 152 -11.53 -14.46 0.42
CA ILE A 152 -11.89 -14.81 1.80
C ILE A 152 -11.31 -16.20 2.15
N ASN A 153 -11.49 -17.18 1.28
CA ASN A 153 -11.05 -18.56 1.49
C ASN A 153 -9.52 -18.70 1.53
N SER A 154 -8.78 -17.82 0.86
CA SER A 154 -7.31 -17.81 0.92
C SER A 154 -6.76 -17.31 2.26
N LYS A 155 -7.62 -16.85 3.17
CA LYS A 155 -7.30 -16.46 4.56
C LYS A 155 -6.18 -15.41 4.68
N PRO A 156 -6.32 -14.22 4.04
CA PRO A 156 -5.41 -13.12 4.31
C PRO A 156 -5.57 -12.64 5.76
N LYS A 157 -4.61 -11.92 6.29
CA LYS A 157 -4.76 -11.13 7.51
C LYS A 157 -5.85 -10.06 7.32
N GLY A 158 -5.88 -9.46 6.15
CA GLY A 158 -6.85 -8.41 5.82
C GLY A 158 -6.77 -7.97 4.37
N PHE A 159 -7.42 -6.84 4.10
CA PHE A 159 -7.54 -6.27 2.78
C PHE A 159 -7.09 -4.81 2.75
N MET A 160 -6.26 -4.44 1.77
CA MET A 160 -6.03 -3.05 1.40
C MET A 160 -6.98 -2.68 0.26
N THR A 161 -7.70 -1.58 0.40
CA THR A 161 -8.73 -1.21 -0.57
C THR A 161 -8.14 -0.45 -1.76
N GLN A 162 -8.90 -0.29 -2.83
CA GLN A 162 -8.72 0.84 -3.73
C GLN A 162 -9.14 2.13 -3.01
N VAL A 163 -8.80 3.30 -3.60
CA VAL A 163 -9.10 4.58 -2.95
C VAL A 163 -10.58 4.70 -2.60
N ILE A 164 -10.84 4.92 -1.31
CA ILE A 164 -12.19 5.13 -0.77
C ILE A 164 -12.67 6.54 -1.10
N GLN A 165 -13.93 6.64 -1.51
CA GLN A 165 -14.56 7.90 -1.91
C GLN A 165 -15.52 8.46 -0.86
N ASN A 166 -16.11 7.59 -0.03
CA ASN A 166 -17.07 7.98 0.99
C ASN A 166 -17.15 6.94 2.13
N ILE A 167 -17.75 7.34 3.24
CA ILE A 167 -17.87 6.52 4.46
C ILE A 167 -18.69 5.24 4.22
N ASN A 168 -19.75 5.30 3.41
CA ASN A 168 -20.60 4.13 3.17
C ASN A 168 -19.82 2.95 2.59
N GLN A 169 -18.80 3.21 1.76
CA GLN A 169 -17.91 2.16 1.23
C GLN A 169 -17.14 1.46 2.37
N VAL A 170 -16.65 2.23 3.34
CA VAL A 170 -15.90 1.68 4.47
C VAL A 170 -16.81 0.86 5.38
N GLU A 171 -17.99 1.37 5.71
CA GLU A 171 -18.99 0.66 6.51
C GLU A 171 -19.43 -0.64 5.84
N ASN A 172 -19.67 -0.60 4.52
CA ASN A 172 -20.05 -1.78 3.76
C ASN A 172 -18.94 -2.85 3.78
N LEU A 173 -17.68 -2.46 3.59
CA LEU A 173 -16.54 -3.37 3.71
C LEU A 173 -16.44 -3.97 5.11
N LYS A 174 -16.51 -3.15 6.15
CA LYS A 174 -16.37 -3.60 7.55
C LYS A 174 -17.51 -4.53 7.97
N ASN A 175 -18.73 -4.25 7.52
CA ASN A 175 -19.92 -5.07 7.84
C ASN A 175 -19.85 -6.46 7.19
N ASN A 176 -19.29 -6.57 5.98
CA ASN A 176 -19.20 -7.84 5.25
C ASN A 176 -17.89 -8.61 5.52
N LEU A 177 -16.85 -7.96 6.03
CA LEU A 177 -15.52 -8.55 6.26
C LEU A 177 -15.09 -8.42 7.73
N LYS A 178 -16.00 -8.69 8.68
CA LYS A 178 -15.81 -8.47 10.12
C LYS A 178 -14.58 -9.15 10.71
N ASN A 179 -14.15 -10.27 10.14
CA ASN A 179 -13.03 -11.08 10.65
C ASN A 179 -11.67 -10.72 10.02
N PHE A 180 -11.63 -9.66 9.22
CA PHE A 180 -10.43 -9.25 8.51
C PHE A 180 -10.07 -7.81 8.86
N ASP A 181 -8.78 -7.53 8.86
CA ASP A 181 -8.31 -6.15 8.92
C ASP A 181 -8.66 -5.46 7.60
N ILE A 182 -9.18 -4.25 7.68
CA ILE A 182 -9.43 -3.41 6.50
C ILE A 182 -8.54 -2.19 6.61
N ILE A 183 -7.69 -1.99 5.61
CA ILE A 183 -6.82 -0.83 5.47
C ILE A 183 -7.33 0.02 4.29
N PRO A 184 -8.20 1.01 4.56
CA PRO A 184 -8.72 1.89 3.52
C PRO A 184 -7.64 2.80 2.98
N ILE A 185 -7.55 2.93 1.65
CA ILE A 185 -6.67 3.89 1.00
C ILE A 185 -7.44 5.17 0.73
N ILE A 186 -6.87 6.31 1.13
CA ILE A 186 -7.43 7.65 0.96
C ILE A 186 -6.46 8.52 0.17
N LEU A 187 -6.92 9.16 -0.89
CA LEU A 187 -6.10 10.12 -1.65
C LEU A 187 -6.09 11.47 -0.93
N TYR A 188 -4.91 12.03 -0.66
CA TYR A 188 -4.81 13.39 -0.15
C TYR A 188 -5.25 14.41 -1.21
N PRO A 189 -6.27 15.26 -0.91
CA PRO A 189 -6.86 16.17 -1.89
C PRO A 189 -6.02 17.43 -2.06
N SER A 190 -5.10 17.41 -3.03
CA SER A 190 -4.38 18.62 -3.43
C SER A 190 -4.47 18.84 -4.94
N LEU A 191 -4.22 20.06 -5.40
CA LEU A 191 -4.19 20.39 -6.82
C LEU A 191 -3.15 19.57 -7.59
N LYS A 192 -2.02 19.22 -6.96
CA LYS A 192 -0.99 18.39 -7.58
C LYS A 192 -1.43 16.92 -7.76
N ASN A 193 -2.42 16.48 -7.00
CA ASN A 193 -3.03 15.15 -7.12
C ASN A 193 -4.27 15.12 -8.03
N GLU A 194 -4.61 16.23 -8.71
CA GLU A 194 -5.81 16.34 -9.56
C GLU A 194 -5.86 15.27 -10.65
N SER A 195 -4.73 14.96 -11.30
CA SER A 195 -4.67 13.89 -12.31
C SER A 195 -5.03 12.52 -11.75
N SER A 196 -4.57 12.22 -10.53
CA SER A 196 -4.90 10.98 -9.82
C SER A 196 -6.39 10.95 -9.44
N ALA A 197 -6.93 12.07 -8.97
CA ALA A 197 -8.34 12.19 -8.64
C ALA A 197 -9.23 12.01 -9.87
N LYS A 198 -8.88 12.63 -11.01
CA LYS A 198 -9.60 12.46 -12.28
C LYS A 198 -9.58 10.99 -12.74
N PHE A 199 -8.44 10.33 -12.66
CA PHE A 199 -8.31 8.90 -12.96
C PHE A 199 -9.22 8.03 -12.08
N LEU A 200 -9.40 8.40 -10.81
CA LEU A 200 -10.24 7.71 -9.83
C LEU A 200 -11.71 8.17 -9.86
N ASN A 201 -12.09 9.09 -10.74
CA ASN A 201 -13.41 9.74 -10.78
C ASN A 201 -13.80 10.38 -9.43
N LEU A 202 -12.84 10.96 -8.72
CA LEU A 202 -13.06 11.68 -7.47
C LEU A 202 -13.40 13.14 -7.74
N ASN A 203 -14.46 13.65 -7.13
CA ASN A 203 -14.70 15.10 -7.03
C ASN A 203 -13.82 15.69 -5.92
N LEU A 204 -12.65 16.24 -6.30
CA LEU A 204 -11.69 16.79 -5.34
C LEU A 204 -12.26 17.93 -4.51
N GLU A 205 -13.09 18.79 -5.08
CA GLU A 205 -13.67 19.92 -4.36
C GLU A 205 -14.56 19.45 -3.22
N GLU A 206 -15.43 18.48 -3.47
CA GLU A 206 -16.29 17.90 -2.44
C GLU A 206 -15.50 17.09 -1.42
N TYR A 207 -14.56 16.27 -1.91
CA TYR A 207 -13.71 15.41 -1.10
C TYR A 207 -12.79 16.18 -0.14
N SER A 208 -12.34 17.40 -0.53
CA SER A 208 -11.45 18.23 0.27
C SER A 208 -12.15 18.99 1.40
N LYS A 209 -13.45 19.26 1.30
CA LYS A 209 -14.19 20.17 2.23
C LYS A 209 -14.07 19.75 3.70
N ASN A 210 -14.08 18.45 3.98
CA ASN A 210 -14.04 17.87 5.33
C ASN A 210 -13.02 16.73 5.43
N PHE A 211 -11.86 16.87 4.79
CA PHE A 211 -10.91 15.78 4.64
C PHE A 211 -10.41 15.20 5.97
N GLU A 212 -10.07 16.04 6.94
CA GLU A 212 -9.64 15.59 8.27
C GLU A 212 -10.75 14.82 9.01
N GLU A 213 -11.97 15.31 8.96
CA GLU A 213 -13.14 14.61 9.53
C GLU A 213 -13.37 13.27 8.83
N PHE A 214 -13.22 13.23 7.51
CA PHE A 214 -13.34 12.00 6.72
C PHE A 214 -12.28 10.97 7.13
N VAL A 215 -11.00 11.36 7.21
CA VAL A 215 -9.92 10.49 7.69
C VAL A 215 -10.21 9.95 9.09
N ASN A 216 -10.63 10.84 10.01
CA ASN A 216 -10.97 10.46 11.38
C ASN A 216 -12.12 9.43 11.43
N LYS A 217 -13.18 9.62 10.67
CA LYS A 217 -14.31 8.67 10.60
C LYS A 217 -13.87 7.32 10.05
N VAL A 218 -13.10 7.30 8.95
CA VAL A 218 -12.56 6.07 8.39
C VAL A 218 -11.71 5.34 9.42
N HIS A 219 -10.81 6.05 10.08
CA HIS A 219 -9.94 5.52 11.12
C HIS A 219 -10.72 4.96 12.32
N GLN A 220 -11.80 5.62 12.77
CA GLN A 220 -12.68 5.13 13.83
C GLN A 220 -13.38 3.81 13.47
N ILE A 221 -13.80 3.64 12.21
CA ILE A 221 -14.49 2.44 11.74
C ILE A 221 -13.55 1.24 11.60
N THR A 222 -12.35 1.46 11.07
CA THR A 222 -11.44 0.36 10.69
C THR A 222 -10.28 0.17 11.66
N GLY A 223 -9.90 1.20 12.39
CA GLY A 223 -8.70 1.23 13.22
C GLY A 223 -7.41 1.46 12.43
N ASP A 224 -7.49 1.63 11.11
CA ASP A 224 -6.35 1.77 10.21
C ASP A 224 -6.74 2.62 8.99
N VAL A 225 -5.80 3.41 8.46
CA VAL A 225 -5.99 4.16 7.22
C VAL A 225 -4.65 4.38 6.53
N LEU A 226 -4.61 4.21 5.21
CA LEU A 226 -3.45 4.45 4.37
C LEU A 226 -3.68 5.71 3.53
N ILE A 227 -2.89 6.75 3.77
CA ILE A 227 -2.98 8.00 3.03
C ILE A 227 -1.95 8.01 1.91
N THR A 228 -2.44 8.19 0.67
CA THR A 228 -1.61 8.32 -0.53
C THR A 228 -1.58 9.75 -1.04
N SER A 229 -0.42 10.23 -1.45
CA SER A 229 -0.22 11.53 -2.12
C SER A 229 0.87 11.40 -3.18
N PRO A 230 0.55 10.88 -4.37
CA PRO A 230 1.56 10.53 -5.38
C PRO A 230 2.40 11.71 -5.86
N SER A 231 1.82 12.91 -5.89
CA SER A 231 2.45 14.09 -6.50
C SER A 231 2.69 15.25 -5.51
N ASP A 232 2.20 15.15 -4.27
CA ASP A 232 2.28 16.26 -3.32
C ASP A 232 2.64 15.83 -1.89
N PHE A 233 3.88 15.45 -1.72
CA PHE A 233 4.41 15.13 -0.42
C PHE A 233 4.37 16.32 0.55
N THR A 234 4.72 17.52 0.09
CA THR A 234 4.87 18.70 0.96
C THR A 234 3.56 19.06 1.64
N SER A 235 2.48 19.16 0.88
CA SER A 235 1.17 19.51 1.46
C SER A 235 0.63 18.40 2.36
N LEU A 236 0.85 17.14 2.02
CA LEU A 236 0.49 16.02 2.92
C LEU A 236 1.29 16.08 4.22
N TYR A 237 2.60 16.33 4.15
CA TYR A 237 3.45 16.45 5.32
C TYR A 237 2.97 17.60 6.25
N GLU A 238 2.65 18.77 5.68
CA GLU A 238 2.10 19.91 6.43
C GLU A 238 0.75 19.57 7.06
N PHE A 239 -0.12 18.88 6.33
CA PHE A 239 -1.40 18.42 6.85
C PHE A 239 -1.20 17.50 8.05
N LEU A 240 -0.45 16.41 7.91
CA LEU A 240 -0.22 15.46 8.99
C LEU A 240 0.47 16.08 10.21
N SER A 241 1.36 17.05 10.00
CA SER A 241 2.04 17.75 11.09
C SER A 241 1.11 18.64 11.95
N LYS A 242 -0.06 19.02 11.43
CA LYS A 242 -1.05 19.87 12.09
C LYS A 242 -2.26 19.10 12.59
N SER A 243 -2.53 17.92 12.00
CA SER A 243 -3.66 17.06 12.36
C SER A 243 -3.44 16.38 13.70
N LYS A 244 -4.54 16.17 14.42
CA LYS A 244 -4.55 15.42 15.69
C LYS A 244 -5.37 14.14 15.47
N PHE A 245 -4.72 13.11 14.98
CA PHE A 245 -5.32 11.79 14.83
C PHE A 245 -5.20 10.96 16.09
#